data_a450dc6e4b730fc362b713c8d9c954db
#
_entry.id   a450dc6e4b730fc362b713c8d9c954db
#
_cell.length_a   1.000
_cell.length_b   1.000
_cell.length_c   1.000
_cell.angle_alpha   90.00
_cell.angle_beta   90.00
_cell.angle_gamma   90.00
#
_symmetry.space_group_name_H-M   'P 1'
#
loop_
_entity.id
_entity.type
_entity.pdbx_description
1 polymer ?
#
loop_
_entity_poly.entity_id
_entity_poly.type
_entity_poly.pdbx_seq_one_letter_code
_entity_poly.pdbx_strand_id
1 'polypeptide(L)'
;MHSRQEGDSPLLDHPLLDHPGVSAVRTVLTAYAARHGTAGLDVTVLPDAVRTAAAAAEALGITPAEIANSLVFVAVGMNGARAPLLVMASGGARVDTDVLADAAGLAGVERADATFVREETGFAIGGVAPVGHRTRTGAPLRTVVDVDLARFDRVWAAAGHSHTVFPTTYADLLAMTDGEALRVR
;
A
#
# COMPACT_ATOMS: atom_id res chain seq x y z
N MET A 1 4.98 -43.12 22.15
CA MET A 1 3.95 -42.77 21.13
C MET A 1 3.74 -41.27 21.25
N HIS A 2 4.50 -40.49 20.48
CA HIS A 2 4.40 -39.02 20.45
C HIS A 2 3.60 -38.65 19.23
N SER A 3 2.37 -38.22 19.46
CA SER A 3 1.51 -37.62 18.44
C SER A 3 2.13 -36.28 18.00
N ARG A 4 2.59 -36.22 16.78
CA ARG A 4 2.90 -34.95 16.09
C ARG A 4 1.57 -34.22 15.92
N GLN A 5 1.41 -33.07 16.57
CA GLN A 5 0.41 -32.10 16.19
C GLN A 5 0.85 -31.56 14.82
N GLU A 6 0.13 -31.94 13.79
CA GLU A 6 0.14 -31.25 12.50
C GLU A 6 -0.30 -29.81 12.74
N GLY A 7 0.61 -28.88 12.49
CA GLY A 7 0.33 -27.46 12.55
C GLY A 7 -0.71 -27.14 11.49
N ASP A 8 -1.91 -26.95 11.95
CA ASP A 8 -3.01 -26.33 11.22
C ASP A 8 -2.49 -24.99 10.69
N SER A 9 -2.51 -24.80 9.38
CA SER A 9 -2.17 -23.54 8.72
C SER A 9 -3.41 -22.65 8.76
N PRO A 10 -3.60 -21.79 9.77
CA PRO A 10 -4.87 -21.08 9.97
C PRO A 10 -5.05 -19.88 9.04
N LEU A 11 -4.19 -19.68 8.06
CA LEU A 11 -4.09 -18.42 7.31
C LEU A 11 -4.75 -18.42 5.93
N LEU A 12 -5.20 -19.57 5.42
CA LEU A 12 -5.78 -19.66 4.07
C LEU A 12 -7.30 -19.51 4.01
N ASP A 13 -8.01 -19.54 5.16
CA ASP A 13 -9.48 -19.53 5.24
C ASP A 13 -10.06 -18.43 6.15
N HIS A 14 -9.36 -17.30 6.29
CA HIS A 14 -9.88 -16.22 7.13
C HIS A 14 -10.94 -15.40 6.38
N PRO A 15 -12.14 -15.09 6.98
CA PRO A 15 -13.24 -14.37 6.30
C PRO A 15 -12.82 -13.02 5.69
N LEU A 16 -11.80 -12.35 6.23
CA LEU A 16 -11.29 -11.10 5.66
C LEU A 16 -10.63 -11.28 4.29
N LEU A 17 -10.20 -12.48 3.94
CA LEU A 17 -9.65 -12.75 2.61
C LEU A 17 -10.70 -12.65 1.49
N ASP A 18 -11.99 -12.79 1.84
CA ASP A 18 -13.13 -12.60 0.95
C ASP A 18 -13.66 -11.16 0.95
N HIS A 19 -13.13 -10.30 1.82
CA HIS A 19 -13.50 -8.87 1.81
C HIS A 19 -13.20 -8.27 0.42
N PRO A 20 -14.14 -7.50 -0.19
CA PRO A 20 -14.00 -7.04 -1.58
C PRO A 20 -12.69 -6.30 -1.87
N GLY A 21 -12.22 -5.47 -0.92
CA GLY A 21 -10.94 -4.77 -1.03
C GLY A 21 -9.75 -5.73 -1.03
N VAL A 22 -9.74 -6.71 -0.14
CA VAL A 22 -8.68 -7.71 -0.03
C VAL A 22 -8.66 -8.63 -1.24
N SER A 23 -9.82 -9.08 -1.70
CA SER A 23 -9.96 -9.90 -2.90
C SER A 23 -9.44 -9.17 -4.15
N ALA A 24 -9.72 -7.87 -4.29
CA ALA A 24 -9.19 -7.06 -5.39
C ALA A 24 -7.65 -7.00 -5.38
N VAL A 25 -7.05 -6.77 -4.21
CA VAL A 25 -5.59 -6.78 -4.04
C VAL A 25 -5.00 -8.15 -4.36
N ARG A 26 -5.54 -9.23 -3.78
CA ARG A 26 -5.08 -10.61 -4.02
C ARG A 26 -5.09 -10.97 -5.51
N THR A 27 -6.12 -10.56 -6.23
CA THR A 27 -6.22 -10.78 -7.69
C THR A 27 -5.02 -10.16 -8.43
N VAL A 28 -4.67 -8.92 -8.10
CA VAL A 28 -3.52 -8.23 -8.71
C VAL A 28 -2.20 -8.88 -8.31
N LEU A 29 -2.01 -9.20 -7.02
CA LEU A 29 -0.80 -9.85 -6.53
C LEU A 29 -0.57 -11.21 -7.17
N THR A 30 -1.62 -12.03 -7.29
CA THR A 30 -1.55 -13.34 -7.96
C THR A 30 -1.16 -13.20 -9.43
N ALA A 31 -1.77 -12.27 -10.15
CA ALA A 31 -1.46 -12.02 -11.55
C ALA A 31 -0.03 -11.49 -11.73
N TYR A 32 0.42 -10.61 -10.84
CA TYR A 32 1.78 -10.10 -10.83
C TYR A 32 2.80 -11.21 -10.57
N ALA A 33 2.59 -12.01 -9.51
CA ALA A 33 3.43 -13.13 -9.15
C ALA A 33 3.58 -14.13 -10.29
N ALA A 34 2.49 -14.48 -10.96
CA ALA A 34 2.50 -15.40 -12.09
C ALA A 34 3.29 -14.85 -13.30
N ARG A 35 3.22 -13.53 -13.54
CA ARG A 35 3.91 -12.88 -14.67
C ARG A 35 5.40 -12.72 -14.44
N HIS A 36 5.81 -12.42 -13.19
CA HIS A 36 7.19 -12.06 -12.85
C HIS A 36 7.96 -13.17 -12.14
N GLY A 37 7.31 -14.29 -11.83
CA GLY A 37 7.93 -15.39 -11.07
C GLY A 37 8.22 -15.02 -9.60
N THR A 38 7.53 -14.01 -9.08
CA THR A 38 7.72 -13.52 -7.71
C THR A 38 6.96 -14.42 -6.75
N ALA A 39 7.60 -14.83 -5.66
CA ALA A 39 6.98 -15.60 -4.58
C ALA A 39 6.81 -14.72 -3.32
N GLY A 40 5.94 -15.16 -2.40
CA GLY A 40 5.82 -14.56 -1.06
C GLY A 40 5.07 -13.24 -1.01
N LEU A 41 4.16 -12.99 -1.97
CA LEU A 41 3.24 -11.84 -1.95
C LEU A 41 1.91 -12.16 -1.26
N ASP A 42 1.89 -13.14 -0.37
CA ASP A 42 0.66 -13.60 0.27
C ASP A 42 0.14 -12.59 1.27
N VAL A 43 -1.17 -12.38 1.25
CA VAL A 43 -1.83 -11.48 2.20
C VAL A 43 -1.86 -12.13 3.58
N THR A 44 -1.35 -11.40 4.57
CA THR A 44 -1.37 -11.78 5.98
C THR A 44 -2.49 -11.03 6.68
N VAL A 45 -3.30 -11.75 7.47
CA VAL A 45 -4.30 -11.17 8.35
C VAL A 45 -3.68 -10.93 9.72
N LEU A 46 -3.76 -9.70 10.20
CA LEU A 46 -3.29 -9.32 11.53
C LEU A 46 -4.43 -9.47 12.56
N PRO A 47 -4.11 -9.84 13.83
CA PRO A 47 -5.13 -10.07 14.85
C PRO A 47 -5.93 -8.79 15.18
N ASP A 48 -5.27 -7.63 15.11
CA ASP A 48 -5.87 -6.33 15.41
C ASP A 48 -5.83 -5.40 14.20
N ALA A 49 -6.77 -4.43 14.17
CA ALA A 49 -6.80 -3.40 13.15
C ALA A 49 -5.60 -2.45 13.26
N VAL A 50 -4.76 -2.43 12.24
CA VAL A 50 -3.62 -1.52 12.15
C VAL A 50 -3.95 -0.36 11.21
N ARG A 51 -4.14 0.83 11.77
CA ARG A 51 -4.49 2.04 11.02
C ARG A 51 -3.31 3.00 10.84
N THR A 52 -2.17 2.65 11.43
CA THR A 52 -0.94 3.45 11.36
C THR A 52 0.25 2.55 11.03
N ALA A 53 1.29 3.11 10.43
CA ALA A 53 2.54 2.40 10.18
C ALA A 53 3.18 1.86 11.46
N ALA A 54 3.08 2.61 12.58
CA ALA A 54 3.61 2.17 13.87
C ALA A 54 2.88 0.92 14.39
N ALA A 55 1.53 0.89 14.35
CA ALA A 55 0.75 -0.28 14.78
C ALA A 55 1.01 -1.50 13.88
N ALA A 56 1.13 -1.31 12.56
CA ALA A 56 1.48 -2.39 11.65
C ALA A 56 2.89 -2.95 11.93
N ALA A 57 3.86 -2.08 12.16
CA ALA A 57 5.23 -2.46 12.48
C ALA A 57 5.32 -3.25 13.79
N GLU A 58 4.61 -2.80 14.83
CA GLU A 58 4.52 -3.51 16.11
C GLU A 58 3.94 -4.92 15.94
N ALA A 59 2.83 -5.06 15.23
CA ALA A 59 2.18 -6.34 14.96
C ALA A 59 3.07 -7.31 14.16
N LEU A 60 3.95 -6.78 13.30
CA LEU A 60 4.87 -7.56 12.47
C LEU A 60 6.25 -7.78 13.11
N GLY A 61 6.55 -7.12 14.23
CA GLY A 61 7.87 -7.18 14.87
C GLY A 61 8.99 -6.51 14.07
N ILE A 62 8.67 -5.45 13.32
CA ILE A 62 9.58 -4.69 12.45
C ILE A 62 9.59 -3.21 12.83
N THR A 63 10.35 -2.40 12.12
CA THR A 63 10.35 -0.94 12.32
C THR A 63 9.28 -0.26 11.45
N PRO A 64 8.71 0.90 11.89
CA PRO A 64 7.79 1.67 11.06
C PRO A 64 8.36 2.07 9.69
N ALA A 65 9.68 2.19 9.58
CA ALA A 65 10.34 2.56 8.34
C ALA A 65 10.22 1.49 7.23
N GLU A 66 10.02 0.22 7.61
CA GLU A 66 9.79 -0.92 6.70
C GLU A 66 8.32 -1.02 6.24
N ILE A 67 7.43 -0.17 6.76
CA ILE A 67 6.05 -0.08 6.27
C ILE A 67 6.00 0.89 5.09
N ALA A 68 5.60 0.39 3.93
CA ALA A 68 5.23 1.20 2.77
C ALA A 68 3.80 1.73 3.00
N ASN A 69 3.72 2.89 3.66
CA ASN A 69 2.46 3.50 4.06
C ASN A 69 1.78 4.18 2.86
N SER A 70 0.59 3.72 2.51
CA SER A 70 -0.20 4.28 1.41
C SER A 70 -0.92 5.55 1.86
N LEU A 71 -0.48 6.68 1.35
CA LEU A 71 -1.07 7.99 1.59
C LEU A 71 -1.71 8.53 0.31
N VAL A 72 -2.96 8.93 0.39
CA VAL A 72 -3.66 9.56 -0.74
C VAL A 72 -3.69 11.05 -0.54
N PHE A 73 -3.28 11.78 -1.58
CA PHE A 73 -3.30 13.24 -1.65
C PHE A 73 -4.11 13.70 -2.85
N VAL A 74 -4.41 14.99 -2.87
CA VAL A 74 -4.91 15.68 -4.06
C VAL A 74 -3.73 16.38 -4.72
N ALA A 75 -3.32 15.91 -5.88
CA ALA A 75 -2.34 16.58 -6.72
C ALA A 75 -3.00 17.78 -7.44
N VAL A 76 -2.36 18.94 -7.39
CA VAL A 76 -2.76 20.14 -8.12
C VAL A 76 -1.75 20.34 -9.26
N GLY A 77 -2.21 20.15 -10.49
CA GLY A 77 -1.38 20.35 -11.68
C GLY A 77 -1.10 21.82 -11.96
N MET A 78 -0.09 22.11 -12.77
CA MET A 78 0.29 23.47 -13.17
C MET A 78 -0.85 24.24 -13.88
N ASN A 79 -1.80 23.52 -14.44
CA ASN A 79 -3.02 24.07 -15.08
C ASN A 79 -4.20 24.18 -14.10
N GLY A 80 -3.99 23.92 -12.79
CA GLY A 80 -5.03 23.91 -11.77
C GLY A 80 -5.90 22.65 -11.73
N ALA A 81 -5.66 21.66 -12.58
CA ALA A 81 -6.38 20.38 -12.54
C ALA A 81 -6.08 19.63 -11.25
N ARG A 82 -7.10 19.00 -10.66
CA ARG A 82 -7.02 18.24 -9.42
C ARG A 82 -7.19 16.75 -9.70
N ALA A 83 -6.30 15.93 -9.21
CA ALA A 83 -6.31 14.48 -9.40
C ALA A 83 -5.85 13.74 -8.15
N PRO A 84 -6.26 12.48 -7.95
CA PRO A 84 -5.74 11.65 -6.88
C PRO A 84 -4.26 11.31 -7.13
N LEU A 85 -3.47 11.35 -6.06
CA LEU A 85 -2.06 10.94 -6.02
C LEU A 85 -1.87 9.95 -4.88
N LEU A 86 -1.45 8.74 -5.21
CA LEU A 86 -1.03 7.75 -4.22
C LEU A 86 0.46 7.93 -3.93
N VAL A 87 0.83 8.01 -2.66
CA VAL A 87 2.22 8.09 -2.22
C VAL A 87 2.51 6.92 -1.30
N MET A 88 3.40 6.03 -1.74
CA MET A 88 3.93 4.92 -0.95
C MET A 88 5.14 5.44 -0.18
N ALA A 89 4.92 5.97 1.01
CA ALA A 89 5.98 6.57 1.83
C ALA A 89 6.48 5.58 2.90
N SER A 90 7.78 5.64 3.23
CA SER A 90 8.28 4.95 4.41
C SER A 90 7.57 5.47 5.67
N GLY A 91 7.01 4.57 6.48
CA GLY A 91 6.25 4.92 7.68
C GLY A 91 7.10 5.49 8.82
N GLY A 92 8.42 5.54 8.67
CA GLY A 92 9.35 6.11 9.65
C GLY A 92 9.40 7.64 9.69
N ALA A 93 8.82 8.33 8.70
CA ALA A 93 8.81 9.79 8.64
C ALA A 93 7.57 10.34 7.92
N ARG A 94 7.35 11.65 8.03
CA ARG A 94 6.24 12.32 7.35
C ARG A 94 6.64 12.73 5.93
N VAL A 95 5.67 12.73 5.03
CA VAL A 95 5.80 13.35 3.70
C VAL A 95 5.82 14.85 3.85
N ASP A 96 6.80 15.50 3.20
CA ASP A 96 6.83 16.94 2.99
C ASP A 96 6.11 17.22 1.65
N THR A 97 4.98 17.91 1.72
CA THR A 97 4.13 18.15 0.54
C THR A 97 4.75 19.13 -0.45
N ASP A 98 5.63 20.02 0.00
CA ASP A 98 6.31 20.99 -0.88
C ASP A 98 7.43 20.28 -1.64
N VAL A 99 8.24 19.45 -0.95
CA VAL A 99 9.26 18.59 -1.58
C VAL A 99 8.63 17.63 -2.59
N LEU A 100 7.50 17.02 -2.21
CA LEU A 100 6.78 16.12 -3.11
C LEU A 100 6.22 16.85 -4.33
N ALA A 101 5.65 18.04 -4.16
CA ALA A 101 5.11 18.84 -5.26
C ALA A 101 6.20 19.19 -6.27
N ASP A 102 7.33 19.68 -5.79
CA ASP A 102 8.48 20.02 -6.63
C ASP A 102 9.03 18.80 -7.37
N ALA A 103 9.24 17.69 -6.67
CA ALA A 103 9.75 16.45 -7.25
C ALA A 103 8.79 15.83 -8.29
N ALA A 104 7.49 15.98 -8.09
CA ALA A 104 6.45 15.44 -8.98
C ALA A 104 6.02 16.40 -10.10
N GLY A 105 6.59 17.62 -10.16
CA GLY A 105 6.24 18.65 -11.15
C GLY A 105 4.81 19.17 -11.00
N LEU A 106 4.35 19.32 -9.75
CA LEU A 106 3.00 19.77 -9.39
C LEU A 106 3.03 21.22 -8.89
N ALA A 107 1.91 21.93 -9.05
CA ALA A 107 1.71 23.25 -8.44
C ALA A 107 1.48 23.15 -6.93
N GLY A 108 1.05 21.98 -6.44
CA GLY A 108 0.84 21.72 -5.03
C GLY A 108 0.33 20.31 -4.75
N VAL A 109 0.44 19.93 -3.50
CA VAL A 109 -0.08 18.65 -2.97
C VAL A 109 -0.89 18.96 -1.72
N GLU A 110 -2.17 18.56 -1.73
CA GLU A 110 -3.11 18.84 -0.64
C GLU A 110 -3.55 17.54 0.03
N ARG A 111 -3.99 17.64 1.28
CA ARG A 111 -4.54 16.49 2.01
C ARG A 111 -5.89 16.08 1.40
N ALA A 112 -6.07 14.76 1.21
CA ALA A 112 -7.35 14.17 0.88
C ALA A 112 -8.15 13.88 2.15
N ASP A 113 -9.46 14.09 2.11
CA ASP A 113 -10.36 13.63 3.16
C ASP A 113 -10.80 12.17 2.93
N ALA A 114 -11.49 11.59 3.91
CA ALA A 114 -11.89 10.18 3.86
C ALA A 114 -12.88 9.87 2.72
N THR A 115 -13.70 10.83 2.33
CA THR A 115 -14.65 10.68 1.20
C THR A 115 -13.89 10.59 -0.10
N PHE A 116 -12.99 11.53 -0.35
CA PHE A 116 -12.13 11.54 -1.52
C PHE A 116 -11.30 10.24 -1.63
N VAL A 117 -10.66 9.81 -0.52
CA VAL A 117 -9.90 8.56 -0.51
C VAL A 117 -10.76 7.38 -0.94
N ARG A 118 -11.98 7.25 -0.38
CA ARG A 118 -12.89 6.15 -0.71
C ARG A 118 -13.37 6.19 -2.15
N GLU A 119 -13.73 7.37 -2.66
CA GLU A 119 -14.22 7.55 -4.03
C GLU A 119 -13.13 7.28 -5.08
N GLU A 120 -11.91 7.71 -4.80
CA GLU A 120 -10.81 7.63 -5.75
C GLU A 120 -9.98 6.33 -5.64
N THR A 121 -10.16 5.54 -4.59
CA THR A 121 -9.42 4.28 -4.43
C THR A 121 -10.31 3.05 -4.25
N GLY A 122 -11.54 3.23 -3.77
CA GLY A 122 -12.40 2.15 -3.33
C GLY A 122 -12.06 1.61 -1.93
N PHE A 123 -11.03 2.13 -1.27
CA PHE A 123 -10.56 1.69 0.05
C PHE A 123 -10.93 2.71 1.14
N ALA A 124 -11.02 2.23 2.38
CA ALA A 124 -11.05 3.10 3.55
C ALA A 124 -9.64 3.48 4.01
N ILE A 125 -9.51 4.66 4.64
CA ILE A 125 -8.26 5.04 5.31
C ILE A 125 -7.81 3.94 6.28
N GLY A 126 -6.53 3.62 6.28
CA GLY A 126 -5.92 2.52 7.04
C GLY A 126 -5.92 1.18 6.31
N GLY A 127 -6.67 1.05 5.20
CA GLY A 127 -6.67 -0.14 4.34
C GLY A 127 -6.30 0.14 2.89
N VAL A 128 -5.88 1.35 2.55
CA VAL A 128 -5.48 1.70 1.18
C VAL A 128 -4.26 0.87 0.77
N ALA A 129 -4.45 0.01 -0.21
CA ALA A 129 -3.38 -0.82 -0.77
C ALA A 129 -2.67 -0.10 -1.92
N PRO A 130 -1.46 -0.53 -2.34
CA PRO A 130 -0.78 0.03 -3.51
C PRO A 130 -1.46 -0.33 -4.83
N VAL A 131 -2.24 -1.40 -4.86
CA VAL A 131 -2.89 -1.96 -6.06
C VAL A 131 -4.34 -2.36 -5.78
N GLY A 132 -5.09 -2.71 -6.83
CA GLY A 132 -6.48 -3.18 -6.69
C GLY A 132 -7.50 -2.05 -6.50
N HIS A 133 -7.14 -0.82 -6.86
CA HIS A 133 -8.02 0.35 -6.76
C HIS A 133 -9.24 0.23 -7.68
N ARG A 134 -10.36 0.78 -7.21
CA ARG A 134 -11.56 1.04 -7.99
C ARG A 134 -11.74 2.55 -8.09
N THR A 135 -11.02 3.16 -9.02
CA THR A 135 -11.06 4.60 -9.22
C THR A 135 -12.39 5.03 -9.83
N ARG A 136 -12.84 6.23 -9.49
CA ARG A 136 -14.08 6.82 -10.02
C ARG A 136 -14.07 6.93 -11.55
N THR A 137 -12.92 7.16 -12.14
CA THR A 137 -12.75 7.32 -13.61
C THR A 137 -12.40 6.01 -14.31
N GLY A 138 -12.07 4.94 -13.58
CA GLY A 138 -11.49 3.71 -14.13
C GLY A 138 -10.03 3.84 -14.58
N ALA A 139 -9.43 5.03 -14.50
CA ALA A 139 -8.02 5.24 -14.81
C ALA A 139 -7.11 4.77 -13.64
N PRO A 140 -5.89 4.28 -13.91
CA PRO A 140 -4.90 4.00 -12.87
C PRO A 140 -4.60 5.26 -12.05
N LEU A 141 -4.30 5.08 -10.76
CA LEU A 141 -3.81 6.16 -9.91
C LEU A 141 -2.36 6.50 -10.28
N ARG A 142 -2.06 7.80 -10.41
CA ARG A 142 -0.67 8.24 -10.37
C ARG A 142 -0.08 7.85 -9.03
N THR A 143 1.04 7.12 -9.04
CA THR A 143 1.65 6.60 -7.82
C THR A 143 3.10 7.06 -7.72
N VAL A 144 3.47 7.57 -6.56
CA VAL A 144 4.85 7.87 -6.17
C VAL A 144 5.31 6.83 -5.14
N VAL A 145 6.52 6.32 -5.31
CA VAL A 145 7.15 5.40 -4.36
C VAL A 145 8.41 6.08 -3.80
N ASP A 146 8.40 6.29 -2.50
CA ASP A 146 9.49 6.93 -1.76
C ASP A 146 10.80 6.13 -1.89
N VAL A 147 11.83 6.78 -2.40
CA VAL A 147 13.15 6.14 -2.59
C VAL A 147 13.76 5.61 -1.29
N ASP A 148 13.34 6.12 -0.14
CA ASP A 148 13.81 5.62 1.16
C ASP A 148 13.39 4.17 1.45
N LEU A 149 12.34 3.66 0.81
CA LEU A 149 11.94 2.25 0.89
C LEU A 149 12.96 1.30 0.26
N ALA A 150 13.79 1.79 -0.66
CA ALA A 150 14.85 0.98 -1.29
C ALA A 150 15.97 0.54 -0.34
N ARG A 151 16.01 1.08 0.89
CA ARG A 151 17.00 0.69 1.92
C ARG A 151 16.69 -0.65 2.59
N PHE A 152 15.50 -1.19 2.36
CA PHE A 152 15.03 -2.41 2.99
C PHE A 152 14.88 -3.53 1.95
N ASP A 153 15.38 -4.72 2.28
CA ASP A 153 15.22 -5.91 1.44
C ASP A 153 13.74 -6.32 1.31
N ARG A 154 12.94 -6.00 2.34
CA ARG A 154 11.51 -6.26 2.39
C ARG A 154 10.80 -5.08 3.03
N VAL A 155 9.68 -4.72 2.44
CA VAL A 155 8.72 -3.76 2.99
C VAL A 155 7.33 -4.39 3.07
N TRP A 156 6.45 -3.80 3.86
CA TRP A 156 5.09 -4.29 4.03
C TRP A 156 4.08 -3.21 3.65
N ALA A 157 3.06 -3.59 2.90
CA ALA A 157 2.00 -2.68 2.46
C ALA A 157 0.62 -3.20 2.90
N ALA A 158 -0.35 -2.29 3.03
CA ALA A 158 -1.75 -2.64 3.30
C ALA A 158 -2.35 -3.44 2.13
N ALA A 159 -3.24 -4.37 2.44
CA ALA A 159 -3.85 -5.27 1.48
C ALA A 159 -5.38 -5.09 1.34
N GLY A 160 -5.87 -3.85 1.42
CA GLY A 160 -7.28 -3.53 1.15
C GLY A 160 -8.20 -3.52 2.38
N HIS A 161 -7.68 -3.82 3.56
CA HIS A 161 -8.39 -3.74 4.83
C HIS A 161 -7.41 -3.42 5.97
N SER A 162 -7.88 -2.77 7.05
CA SER A 162 -7.03 -2.38 8.18
C SER A 162 -6.44 -3.54 8.99
N HIS A 163 -6.87 -4.76 8.75
CA HIS A 163 -6.32 -5.98 9.34
C HIS A 163 -5.44 -6.77 8.37
N THR A 164 -5.17 -6.26 7.18
CA THR A 164 -4.48 -7.04 6.15
C THR A 164 -3.28 -6.31 5.58
N VAL A 165 -2.17 -7.03 5.48
CA VAL A 165 -0.91 -6.55 4.90
C VAL A 165 -0.32 -7.62 4.00
N PHE A 166 0.61 -7.25 3.15
CA PHE A 166 1.41 -8.21 2.39
C PHE A 166 2.86 -7.73 2.30
N PRO A 167 3.82 -8.67 2.29
CA PRO A 167 5.23 -8.36 2.11
C PRO A 167 5.53 -8.14 0.63
N THR A 168 6.48 -7.25 0.35
CA THR A 168 6.93 -6.97 -1.01
C THR A 168 8.33 -6.37 -0.98
N THR A 169 8.86 -5.99 -2.14
CA THR A 169 10.11 -5.24 -2.28
C THR A 169 9.86 -3.87 -2.86
N TYR A 170 10.82 -2.96 -2.73
CA TYR A 170 10.76 -1.66 -3.39
C TYR A 170 10.62 -1.79 -4.91
N ALA A 171 11.37 -2.72 -5.51
CA ALA A 171 11.33 -2.96 -6.95
C ALA A 171 9.96 -3.48 -7.40
N ASP A 172 9.36 -4.41 -6.65
CA ASP A 172 8.01 -4.91 -6.95
C ASP A 172 6.94 -3.84 -6.76
N LEU A 173 7.07 -2.95 -5.76
CA LEU A 173 6.15 -1.82 -5.60
C LEU A 173 6.18 -0.90 -6.83
N LEU A 174 7.35 -0.53 -7.31
CA LEU A 174 7.49 0.27 -8.53
C LEU A 174 6.85 -0.43 -9.73
N ALA A 175 7.18 -1.72 -9.92
CA ALA A 175 6.71 -2.49 -11.07
C ALA A 175 5.18 -2.73 -11.06
N MET A 176 4.59 -3.06 -9.90
CA MET A 176 3.16 -3.36 -9.83
C MET A 176 2.27 -2.12 -9.84
N THR A 177 2.81 -0.95 -9.49
CA THR A 177 2.07 0.32 -9.47
C THR A 177 2.35 1.22 -10.67
N ASP A 178 3.31 0.85 -11.53
CA ASP A 178 3.90 1.75 -12.54
C ASP A 178 4.29 3.10 -11.91
N GLY A 179 4.89 3.01 -10.71
CA GLY A 179 5.11 4.15 -9.82
C GLY A 179 6.39 4.92 -10.15
N GLU A 180 6.37 6.21 -9.83
CA GLU A 180 7.52 7.10 -9.95
C GLU A 180 8.39 7.02 -8.69
N ALA A 181 9.67 6.74 -8.84
CA ALA A 181 10.65 6.75 -7.74
C ALA A 181 11.03 8.19 -7.40
N LEU A 182 10.48 8.75 -6.33
CA LEU A 182 10.73 10.13 -5.92
C LEU A 182 11.13 10.23 -4.45
N ARG A 183 11.86 11.29 -4.12
CA ARG A 183 12.07 11.72 -2.74
C ARG A 183 10.83 12.48 -2.28
N VAL A 184 10.33 12.16 -1.08
CA VAL A 184 9.10 12.74 -0.53
C VAL A 184 9.33 13.58 0.74
N ARG A 185 10.63 13.83 1.07
CA ARG A 185 11.10 14.64 2.22
C ARG A 185 12.56 15.03 2.09
#